data_4f1c6da39a9c89f87a0419f7236f5b68
#
_entry.id   4f1c6da39a9c89f87a0419f7236f5b68
#
_cell.length_a   1.000
_cell.length_b   1.000
_cell.length_c   1.000
_cell.angle_alpha   90.00
_cell.angle_beta   90.00
_cell.angle_gamma   90.00
#
_symmetry.space_group_name_H-M   'P 1'
#
loop_
_entity.id
_entity.type
_entity.pdbx_description
1 polymer ?
#
loop_
_entity_poly.entity_id
_entity_poly.type
_entity_poly.pdbx_seq_one_letter_code
_entity_poly.pdbx_strand_id
1 'polypeptide(L)'
;MKNIGSRNLFLLGRKSPMFWVVLAALIASVAVLFIFRPTRTTQEKSIPIEALSKIHQEKAKAQKEFADFIQTPAGKIWERHPYWDPAICEKIANGQVEPGMSKEQVKAALGEPKEVKPERRGEVLHEEWTVVGKEKWVLRFEENVLKMVERGK
;
A
#
# COMPACT_ATOMS: atom_id res chain seq x y z
N MET A 1 58.76 -23.78 -49.63
CA MET A 1 57.79 -24.37 -50.57
C MET A 1 56.41 -24.11 -50.04
N LYS A 2 55.64 -23.56 -50.76
CA LYS A 2 54.27 -23.35 -51.28
C LYS A 2 53.56 -22.13 -50.76
N ASN A 3 53.54 -21.19 -51.59
CA ASN A 3 52.65 -20.05 -51.72
C ASN A 3 51.23 -20.48 -52.08
N ILE A 4 50.25 -20.15 -51.26
CA ILE A 4 48.82 -20.20 -51.59
C ILE A 4 48.22 -18.98 -50.91
N GLY A 5 47.90 -17.90 -51.53
CA GLY A 5 47.05 -17.70 -52.68
C GLY A 5 46.09 -16.62 -52.25
N SER A 6 46.52 -15.35 -52.34
CA SER A 6 45.67 -14.17 -52.18
C SER A 6 44.75 -14.08 -53.42
N ARG A 7 43.58 -14.65 -53.34
CA ARG A 7 42.54 -14.46 -54.38
C ARG A 7 41.23 -14.44 -53.64
N ASN A 8 40.58 -13.29 -53.64
CA ASN A 8 39.16 -12.99 -53.62
C ASN A 8 38.81 -11.78 -52.75
N LEU A 9 39.53 -10.67 -52.91
CA LEU A 9 39.12 -9.39 -52.34
C LEU A 9 38.79 -8.35 -53.42
N PHE A 10 38.31 -8.80 -54.61
CA PHE A 10 38.06 -7.86 -55.71
C PHE A 10 36.73 -8.05 -56.43
N LEU A 11 35.66 -8.47 -55.72
CA LEU A 11 34.34 -8.58 -56.34
C LEU A 11 33.29 -7.67 -55.68
N LEU A 12 33.72 -6.60 -55.02
CA LEU A 12 32.79 -5.58 -54.47
C LEU A 12 32.77 -4.30 -55.34
N GLY A 13 33.08 -4.41 -56.62
CA GLY A 13 33.24 -3.26 -57.46
C GLY A 13 32.44 -3.23 -58.74
N ARG A 14 31.14 -3.39 -58.71
CA ARG A 14 30.24 -2.81 -59.74
C ARG A 14 28.83 -2.92 -59.27
N LYS A 15 28.43 -2.16 -58.24
CA LYS A 15 27.04 -2.01 -57.90
C LYS A 15 26.32 -1.36 -59.08
N SER A 16 25.46 -2.11 -59.75
CA SER A 16 24.68 -1.64 -60.87
C SER A 16 23.95 -0.36 -60.49
N PRO A 17 23.75 0.61 -61.44
CA PRO A 17 22.99 1.83 -61.10
C PRO A 17 21.62 1.54 -60.49
N MET A 18 21.03 0.41 -60.80
CA MET A 18 19.78 -0.07 -60.16
C MET A 18 19.93 -0.24 -58.64
N PHE A 19 21.08 -0.65 -58.14
CA PHE A 19 21.26 -0.81 -56.67
C PHE A 19 21.17 0.54 -55.95
N TRP A 20 21.72 1.60 -56.55
CA TRP A 20 21.64 2.95 -55.97
C TRP A 20 20.23 3.54 -56.05
N VAL A 21 19.46 3.23 -57.12
CA VAL A 21 18.07 3.65 -57.26
C VAL A 21 17.19 2.95 -56.20
N VAL A 22 17.35 1.66 -56.00
CA VAL A 22 16.63 0.91 -54.96
C VAL A 22 16.97 1.41 -53.56
N LEU A 23 18.24 1.68 -53.29
CA LEU A 23 18.70 2.19 -52.00
C LEU A 23 18.12 3.59 -51.72
N ALA A 24 18.13 4.48 -52.76
CA ALA A 24 17.55 5.82 -52.64
C ALA A 24 16.01 5.74 -52.39
N ALA A 25 15.29 4.83 -53.05
CA ALA A 25 13.87 4.64 -52.87
C ALA A 25 13.53 4.11 -51.44
N LEU A 26 14.37 3.21 -50.90
CA LEU A 26 14.22 2.72 -49.51
C LEU A 26 14.49 3.84 -48.48
N ILE A 27 15.51 4.67 -48.70
CA ILE A 27 15.79 5.80 -47.81
C ILE A 27 14.66 6.82 -47.85
N ALA A 28 14.14 7.12 -49.04
CA ALA A 28 13.00 8.03 -49.21
C ALA A 28 11.75 7.51 -48.54
N SER A 29 11.45 6.21 -48.61
CA SER A 29 10.30 5.61 -47.95
C SER A 29 10.42 5.64 -46.43
N VAL A 30 11.62 5.40 -45.87
CA VAL A 30 11.89 5.52 -44.43
C VAL A 30 11.77 6.97 -43.97
N ALA A 31 12.27 7.93 -44.77
CA ALA A 31 12.14 9.35 -44.45
C ALA A 31 10.67 9.80 -44.42
N VAL A 32 9.85 9.34 -45.35
CA VAL A 32 8.38 9.60 -45.34
C VAL A 32 7.73 9.02 -44.11
N LEU A 33 8.06 7.79 -43.75
CA LEU A 33 7.52 7.16 -42.48
C LEU A 33 7.98 7.93 -41.23
N PHE A 34 9.16 8.56 -41.26
CA PHE A 34 9.66 9.38 -40.15
C PHE A 34 8.96 10.74 -40.07
N ILE A 35 8.64 11.35 -41.21
CA ILE A 35 7.94 12.64 -41.30
C ILE A 35 6.45 12.45 -40.93
N PHE A 36 5.84 11.33 -41.31
CA PHE A 36 4.45 11.00 -40.97
C PHE A 36 4.29 10.22 -39.66
N ARG A 37 5.33 10.09 -38.84
CA ARG A 37 5.11 9.62 -37.46
C ARG A 37 4.18 10.63 -36.78
N PRO A 38 2.96 10.22 -36.39
CA PRO A 38 2.15 11.07 -35.54
C PRO A 38 2.98 11.33 -34.30
N THR A 39 3.44 12.54 -34.12
CA THR A 39 3.94 12.99 -32.84
C THR A 39 2.79 12.70 -31.87
N ARG A 40 2.93 11.63 -31.07
CA ARG A 40 2.07 11.47 -29.90
C ARG A 40 2.38 12.69 -29.03
N THR A 41 1.67 13.77 -29.29
CA THR A 41 1.52 14.82 -28.30
C THR A 41 0.95 14.11 -27.10
N THR A 42 1.81 13.79 -26.15
CA THR A 42 1.39 13.52 -24.79
C THR A 42 0.67 14.80 -24.41
N GLN A 43 -0.64 14.79 -24.50
CA GLN A 43 -1.44 15.84 -23.88
C GLN A 43 -1.11 15.72 -22.40
N GLU A 44 -0.16 16.53 -21.98
CA GLU A 44 0.05 16.84 -20.59
C GLU A 44 -1.28 17.44 -20.15
N LYS A 45 -2.10 16.55 -19.55
CA LYS A 45 -3.42 16.92 -19.04
C LYS A 45 -3.13 17.88 -17.89
N SER A 46 -3.01 19.15 -18.22
CA SER A 46 -2.80 20.21 -17.24
C SER A 46 -3.95 20.11 -16.25
N ILE A 47 -3.59 19.72 -15.02
CA ILE A 47 -4.56 19.67 -13.91
C ILE A 47 -5.09 21.09 -13.76
N PRO A 48 -6.41 21.32 -13.86
CA PRO A 48 -6.98 22.64 -13.68
C PRO A 48 -6.52 23.24 -12.36
N ILE A 49 -6.14 24.50 -12.35
CA ILE A 49 -5.65 25.21 -11.15
C ILE A 49 -6.66 25.08 -10.00
N GLU A 50 -7.96 25.03 -10.31
CA GLU A 50 -9.02 24.79 -9.34
C GLU A 50 -8.96 23.42 -8.68
N ALA A 51 -8.62 22.38 -9.45
CA ALA A 51 -8.44 21.03 -8.89
C ALA A 51 -7.21 20.99 -7.96
N LEU A 52 -6.14 21.68 -8.32
CA LEU A 52 -4.94 21.78 -7.51
C LEU A 52 -5.21 22.53 -6.20
N SER A 53 -5.99 23.61 -6.25
CA SER A 53 -6.36 24.37 -5.04
C SER A 53 -7.23 23.55 -4.09
N LYS A 54 -8.17 22.76 -4.61
CA LYS A 54 -8.98 21.81 -3.80
C LYS A 54 -8.12 20.77 -3.12
N ILE A 55 -7.19 20.14 -3.86
CA ILE A 55 -6.26 19.16 -3.30
C ILE A 55 -5.42 19.79 -2.17
N HIS A 56 -4.92 21.01 -2.35
CA HIS A 56 -4.17 21.70 -1.30
C HIS A 56 -5.02 21.99 -0.07
N GLN A 57 -6.28 22.41 -0.24
CA GLN A 57 -7.20 22.64 0.88
C GLN A 57 -7.52 21.33 1.62
N GLU A 58 -7.84 20.26 0.89
CA GLU A 58 -8.10 18.95 1.49
C GLU A 58 -6.88 18.42 2.25
N LYS A 59 -5.69 18.57 1.66
CA LYS A 59 -4.44 18.19 2.34
C LYS A 59 -4.20 19.01 3.61
N ALA A 60 -4.39 20.30 3.56
CA ALA A 60 -4.23 21.17 4.73
C ALA A 60 -5.25 20.83 5.83
N LYS A 61 -6.50 20.54 5.45
CA LYS A 61 -7.55 20.09 6.38
C LYS A 61 -7.17 18.74 7.02
N ALA A 62 -6.79 17.75 6.22
CA ALA A 62 -6.37 16.44 6.71
C ALA A 62 -5.14 16.53 7.64
N GLN A 63 -4.18 17.40 7.31
CA GLN A 63 -3.01 17.62 8.19
C GLN A 63 -3.41 18.21 9.54
N LYS A 64 -4.35 19.17 9.54
CA LYS A 64 -4.84 19.75 10.78
C LYS A 64 -5.62 18.73 11.61
N GLU A 65 -6.54 17.97 11.00
CA GLU A 65 -7.30 16.92 11.67
C GLU A 65 -6.38 15.86 12.29
N PHE A 66 -5.33 15.48 11.55
CA PHE A 66 -4.33 14.55 12.07
C PHE A 66 -3.53 15.14 13.24
N ALA A 67 -3.11 16.41 13.14
CA ALA A 67 -2.41 17.08 14.22
C ALA A 67 -3.28 17.22 15.49
N ASP A 68 -4.57 17.49 15.31
CA ASP A 68 -5.54 17.56 16.41
C ASP A 68 -5.76 16.16 17.03
N PHE A 69 -5.87 15.12 16.18
CA PHE A 69 -6.00 13.73 16.63
C PHE A 69 -4.83 13.28 17.51
N ILE A 70 -3.58 13.53 17.11
CA ILE A 70 -2.38 13.14 17.87
C ILE A 70 -2.35 13.75 19.29
N GLN A 71 -2.98 14.90 19.49
CA GLN A 71 -3.07 15.51 20.83
C GLN A 71 -4.10 14.83 21.73
N THR A 72 -4.99 14.01 21.18
CA THR A 72 -6.01 13.27 21.95
C THR A 72 -5.40 12.08 22.70
N PRO A 73 -6.08 11.56 23.75
CA PRO A 73 -5.69 10.29 24.38
C PRO A 73 -5.63 9.12 23.39
N ALA A 74 -6.54 9.08 22.40
CA ALA A 74 -6.54 8.09 21.32
C ALA A 74 -5.31 8.21 20.43
N GLY A 75 -4.93 9.43 20.06
CA GLY A 75 -3.73 9.71 19.29
C GLY A 75 -2.45 9.25 20.00
N LYS A 76 -2.35 9.45 21.30
CA LYS A 76 -1.22 8.95 22.12
C LYS A 76 -1.14 7.43 22.19
N ILE A 77 -2.28 6.74 22.13
CA ILE A 77 -2.34 5.28 22.00
C ILE A 77 -1.84 4.88 20.62
N TRP A 78 -2.33 5.57 19.58
CA TRP A 78 -1.95 5.32 18.19
C TRP A 78 -0.44 5.54 17.95
N GLU A 79 0.20 6.55 18.53
CA GLU A 79 1.64 6.77 18.44
C GLU A 79 2.46 5.58 18.96
N ARG A 80 1.97 4.87 19.98
CA ARG A 80 2.62 3.67 20.53
C ARG A 80 2.31 2.42 19.72
N HIS A 81 1.16 2.42 19.03
CA HIS A 81 0.65 1.29 18.25
C HIS A 81 0.16 1.75 16.88
N PRO A 82 1.06 2.19 15.97
CA PRO A 82 0.68 2.83 14.71
C PRO A 82 -0.02 1.89 13.72
N TYR A 83 -0.04 0.58 14.01
CA TYR A 83 -0.76 -0.42 13.20
C TYR A 83 -2.20 -0.63 13.66
N TRP A 84 -2.62 0.01 14.76
CA TRP A 84 -4.01 -0.06 15.20
C TRP A 84 -4.84 0.98 14.47
N ASP A 85 -6.09 0.61 14.21
CA ASP A 85 -7.06 1.54 13.62
C ASP A 85 -7.31 2.72 14.59
N PRO A 86 -7.26 3.98 14.13
CA PRO A 86 -7.59 5.14 14.96
C PRO A 86 -8.94 5.03 15.68
N ALA A 87 -9.96 4.45 15.02
CA ALA A 87 -11.27 4.23 15.64
C ALA A 87 -11.21 3.23 16.81
N ILE A 88 -10.34 2.22 16.72
CA ILE A 88 -10.08 1.31 17.83
C ILE A 88 -9.34 2.03 18.97
N CYS A 89 -8.38 2.90 18.64
CA CYS A 89 -7.67 3.70 19.64
C CYS A 89 -8.63 4.63 20.41
N GLU A 90 -9.64 5.19 19.75
CA GLU A 90 -10.69 5.99 20.40
C GLU A 90 -11.50 5.17 21.39
N LYS A 91 -11.92 3.95 21.02
CA LYS A 91 -12.62 3.04 21.93
C LYS A 91 -11.77 2.66 23.12
N ILE A 92 -10.50 2.33 22.89
CA ILE A 92 -9.55 2.01 23.97
C ILE A 92 -9.39 3.21 24.91
N ALA A 93 -9.24 4.42 24.39
CA ALA A 93 -9.13 5.64 25.21
C ALA A 93 -10.37 5.88 26.10
N ASN A 94 -11.53 5.43 25.63
CA ASN A 94 -12.81 5.50 26.37
C ASN A 94 -13.06 4.28 27.28
N GLY A 95 -12.12 3.32 27.35
CA GLY A 95 -12.30 2.08 28.12
C GLY A 95 -13.37 1.15 27.54
N GLN A 96 -13.63 1.24 26.25
CA GLN A 96 -14.63 0.44 25.56
C GLN A 96 -13.98 -0.74 24.83
N VAL A 97 -14.61 -1.89 24.89
CA VAL A 97 -14.20 -3.10 24.18
C VAL A 97 -15.33 -3.66 23.35
N GLU A 98 -14.99 -4.26 22.22
CA GLU A 98 -15.95 -4.88 21.32
C GLU A 98 -15.40 -6.16 20.71
N PRO A 99 -16.25 -7.08 20.25
CA PRO A 99 -15.83 -8.26 19.50
C PRO A 99 -14.96 -7.87 18.30
N GLY A 100 -13.92 -8.67 18.06
CA GLY A 100 -12.91 -8.39 17.03
C GLY A 100 -11.61 -7.79 17.56
N MET A 101 -11.61 -7.19 18.73
CA MET A 101 -10.39 -6.67 19.36
C MET A 101 -9.42 -7.79 19.75
N SER A 102 -8.11 -7.50 19.67
CA SER A 102 -7.07 -8.40 20.16
C SER A 102 -6.93 -8.34 21.68
N LYS A 103 -6.28 -9.36 22.26
CA LYS A 103 -5.96 -9.39 23.69
C LYS A 103 -5.18 -8.16 24.15
N GLU A 104 -4.23 -7.67 23.31
CA GLU A 104 -3.47 -6.45 23.60
C GLU A 104 -4.36 -5.20 23.65
N GLN A 105 -5.27 -5.07 22.69
CA GLN A 105 -6.21 -3.96 22.63
C GLN A 105 -7.14 -3.95 23.85
N VAL A 106 -7.62 -5.12 24.23
CA VAL A 106 -8.47 -5.28 25.43
C VAL A 106 -7.70 -4.92 26.71
N LYS A 107 -6.45 -5.36 26.86
CA LYS A 107 -5.59 -4.95 27.98
C LYS A 107 -5.32 -3.45 28.00
N ALA A 108 -5.11 -2.85 26.84
CA ALA A 108 -4.92 -1.39 26.75
C ALA A 108 -6.20 -0.61 27.17
N ALA A 109 -7.39 -1.17 26.93
CA ALA A 109 -8.65 -0.54 27.26
C ALA A 109 -9.06 -0.72 28.74
N LEU A 110 -8.97 -1.95 29.25
CA LEU A 110 -9.52 -2.33 30.56
C LEU A 110 -8.46 -2.66 31.63
N GLY A 111 -7.20 -2.75 31.21
CA GLY A 111 -6.10 -3.21 32.06
C GLY A 111 -5.92 -4.73 32.05
N GLU A 112 -5.03 -5.22 32.93
CA GLU A 112 -4.75 -6.65 33.03
C GLU A 112 -5.93 -7.43 33.64
N PRO A 113 -6.22 -8.63 33.12
CA PRO A 113 -7.26 -9.46 33.70
C PRO A 113 -6.88 -9.93 35.09
N LYS A 114 -7.84 -9.98 36.01
CA LYS A 114 -7.68 -10.54 37.35
C LYS A 114 -7.59 -12.07 37.31
N GLU A 115 -8.30 -12.69 36.37
CA GLU A 115 -8.35 -14.14 36.21
C GLU A 115 -8.41 -14.49 34.74
N VAL A 116 -7.66 -15.51 34.35
CA VAL A 116 -7.63 -16.08 33.00
C VAL A 116 -7.88 -17.57 33.10
N LYS A 117 -8.95 -18.06 32.46
CA LYS A 117 -9.27 -19.49 32.40
C LYS A 117 -9.09 -19.97 30.95
N PRO A 118 -7.98 -20.66 30.66
CA PRO A 118 -7.80 -21.25 29.35
C PRO A 118 -8.58 -22.57 29.22
N GLU A 119 -9.26 -22.76 28.12
CA GLU A 119 -9.95 -23.99 27.76
C GLU A 119 -9.60 -24.38 26.33
N ARG A 120 -9.08 -25.59 26.11
CA ARG A 120 -8.78 -26.08 24.77
C ARG A 120 -9.94 -26.91 24.25
N ARG A 121 -10.53 -26.51 23.13
CA ARG A 121 -11.57 -27.26 22.42
C ARG A 121 -11.05 -27.65 21.05
N GLY A 122 -10.60 -28.90 20.92
CA GLY A 122 -9.90 -29.35 19.72
C GLY A 122 -8.55 -28.65 19.54
N GLU A 123 -8.34 -28.03 18.37
CA GLU A 123 -7.12 -27.28 18.08
C GLU A 123 -7.20 -25.80 18.52
N VAL A 124 -8.39 -25.29 18.84
CA VAL A 124 -8.62 -23.89 19.17
C VAL A 124 -8.47 -23.65 20.66
N LEU A 125 -7.69 -22.65 21.03
CA LEU A 125 -7.56 -22.16 22.40
C LEU A 125 -8.62 -21.11 22.68
N HIS A 126 -9.51 -21.42 23.62
CA HIS A 126 -10.48 -20.48 24.18
C HIS A 126 -9.95 -19.96 25.52
N GLU A 127 -10.13 -18.68 25.77
CA GLU A 127 -9.80 -18.10 27.07
C GLU A 127 -10.99 -17.26 27.56
N GLU A 128 -11.33 -17.45 28.84
CA GLU A 128 -12.26 -16.59 29.54
C GLU A 128 -11.47 -15.70 30.50
N TRP A 129 -11.58 -14.40 30.29
CA TRP A 129 -10.93 -13.39 31.10
C TRP A 129 -11.93 -12.70 32.00
N THR A 130 -11.61 -12.57 33.28
CA THR A 130 -12.33 -11.71 34.19
C THR A 130 -11.51 -10.45 34.45
N VAL A 131 -12.05 -9.31 34.03
CA VAL A 131 -11.45 -8.00 34.29
C VAL A 131 -12.30 -7.29 35.33
N VAL A 132 -11.65 -6.75 36.36
CA VAL A 132 -12.31 -6.03 37.46
C VAL A 132 -11.73 -4.63 37.53
N GLY A 133 -12.52 -3.63 37.16
CA GLY A 133 -12.24 -2.23 37.26
C GLY A 133 -13.39 -1.50 37.98
N LYS A 134 -13.92 -0.45 37.37
CA LYS A 134 -15.17 0.20 37.83
C LYS A 134 -16.36 -0.76 37.73
N GLU A 135 -16.28 -1.65 36.77
CA GLU A 135 -17.26 -2.70 36.49
C GLU A 135 -16.53 -4.03 36.34
N LYS A 136 -17.25 -5.13 36.53
CA LYS A 136 -16.72 -6.47 36.26
C LYS A 136 -17.09 -6.86 34.83
N TRP A 137 -16.11 -7.34 34.08
CA TRP A 137 -16.28 -7.82 32.71
C TRP A 137 -15.86 -9.28 32.60
N VAL A 138 -16.64 -10.07 31.87
CA VAL A 138 -16.28 -11.42 31.45
C VAL A 138 -16.13 -11.42 29.93
N LEU A 139 -14.94 -11.74 29.47
CA LEU A 139 -14.52 -11.62 28.08
C LEU A 139 -14.12 -13.01 27.59
N ARG A 140 -14.62 -13.43 26.43
CA ARG A 140 -14.25 -14.71 25.85
C ARG A 140 -13.49 -14.50 24.55
N PHE A 141 -12.31 -15.11 24.50
CA PHE A 141 -11.42 -15.09 23.37
C PHE A 141 -11.36 -16.43 22.67
N GLU A 142 -11.22 -16.40 21.35
CA GLU A 142 -10.73 -17.52 20.54
C GLU A 142 -9.36 -17.13 20.04
N GLU A 143 -8.35 -17.88 20.42
CA GLU A 143 -6.95 -17.57 20.17
C GLU A 143 -6.56 -16.16 20.65
N ASN A 144 -6.45 -15.21 19.75
CA ASN A 144 -6.10 -13.81 20.07
C ASN A 144 -7.24 -12.81 19.84
N VAL A 145 -8.44 -13.28 19.49
CA VAL A 145 -9.56 -12.42 19.09
C VAL A 145 -10.70 -12.49 20.10
N LEU A 146 -11.14 -11.35 20.58
CA LEU A 146 -12.32 -11.22 21.43
C LEU A 146 -13.59 -11.58 20.65
N LYS A 147 -14.35 -12.54 21.15
CA LYS A 147 -15.61 -13.01 20.54
C LYS A 147 -16.84 -12.54 21.29
N MET A 148 -16.76 -12.46 22.60
CA MET A 148 -17.90 -12.13 23.44
C MET A 148 -17.48 -11.23 24.60
N VAL A 149 -18.36 -10.27 24.91
CA VAL A 149 -18.25 -9.33 26.03
C VAL A 149 -19.51 -9.43 26.86
N GLU A 150 -19.37 -9.78 28.11
CA GLU A 150 -20.47 -9.82 29.08
C GLU A 150 -20.12 -8.93 30.28
N ARG A 151 -21.12 -8.18 30.76
CA ARG A 151 -21.00 -7.45 32.01
C ARG A 151 -21.26 -8.42 33.15
N GLY A 152 -20.29 -8.61 34.02
CA GLY A 152 -20.44 -9.45 35.21
C GLY A 152 -21.43 -8.82 36.23
N LYS A 153 -22.23 -9.63 36.84
CA LYS A 153 -23.08 -9.24 37.97
C LYS A 153 -22.27 -9.09 39.25
#